data_8a2aea3244039318483054d6e26c2f33
#
_entry.id   8a2aea3244039318483054d6e26c2f33
#
_cell.length_a   1.000
_cell.length_b   1.000
_cell.length_c   1.000
_cell.angle_alpha   90.00
_cell.angle_beta   90.00
_cell.angle_gamma   90.00
#
_symmetry.space_group_name_H-M   'P 1'
#
loop_
_entity.id
_entity.type
_entity.pdbx_description
1 polymer ?
#
loop_
_entity_poly.entity_id
_entity_poly.type
_entity_poly.pdbx_seq_one_letter_code
_entity_poly.pdbx_strand_id
1 'polypeptide(L)'
;MLNEVWEFLKHPVNQRLVLEKREQYSFFFRLLVFTVFFSVAFGLLIGGVSEAFKLDFGKHAVDELLETYTPSLIFVLAVVVAPIIEELFFRAPLTVFKHPIRFKYAFYTSVILFGGLHISNFEALDGQFWAIPLLVSPQLSAGVFLGYTRTKLGLFWSILLHAAHNLILVGPVLIFLILDIPVE
;
A
#
# COMPACT_ATOMS: atom_id res chain seq x y z
N MET A 1 -2.94 -19.27 1.48
CA MET A 1 -2.84 -17.79 1.66
C MET A 1 -2.95 -17.05 0.33
N LEU A 2 -2.00 -17.12 -0.60
CA LEU A 2 -2.09 -16.37 -1.87
C LEU A 2 -3.33 -16.77 -2.69
N ASN A 3 -3.63 -18.05 -2.80
CA ASN A 3 -4.86 -18.51 -3.46
C ASN A 3 -6.13 -17.98 -2.77
N GLU A 4 -6.13 -17.85 -1.45
CA GLU A 4 -7.28 -17.29 -0.70
C GLU A 4 -7.46 -15.81 -0.98
N VAL A 5 -6.37 -15.03 -1.07
CA VAL A 5 -6.40 -13.61 -1.47
C VAL A 5 -6.90 -13.49 -2.91
N TRP A 6 -6.44 -14.36 -3.81
CA TRP A 6 -6.86 -14.39 -5.21
C TRP A 6 -8.35 -14.73 -5.36
N GLU A 7 -8.85 -15.74 -4.64
CA GLU A 7 -10.27 -16.06 -4.64
C GLU A 7 -11.11 -14.93 -4.04
N PHE A 8 -10.61 -14.32 -2.96
CA PHE A 8 -11.27 -13.14 -2.39
C PHE A 8 -11.28 -11.97 -3.38
N LEU A 9 -10.19 -11.72 -4.10
CA LEU A 9 -10.13 -10.66 -5.11
C LEU A 9 -11.20 -10.87 -6.21
N LYS A 10 -11.44 -12.09 -6.64
CA LYS A 10 -12.49 -12.42 -7.62
C LYS A 10 -13.89 -12.29 -7.04
N HIS A 11 -14.07 -12.70 -5.80
CA HIS A 11 -15.35 -12.79 -5.09
C HIS A 11 -15.27 -12.18 -3.69
N PRO A 12 -15.14 -10.83 -3.55
CA PRO A 12 -15.03 -10.21 -2.24
C PRO A 12 -16.31 -10.41 -1.42
N VAL A 13 -16.14 -10.93 -0.21
CA VAL A 13 -17.23 -11.13 0.75
C VAL A 13 -16.82 -10.57 2.12
N ASN A 14 -17.76 -9.88 2.77
CA ASN A 14 -17.54 -9.33 4.11
C ASN A 14 -17.70 -10.43 5.18
N GLN A 15 -16.66 -11.21 5.36
CA GLN A 15 -16.64 -12.32 6.32
C GLN A 15 -15.35 -12.29 7.13
N ARG A 16 -15.49 -12.07 8.43
CA ARG A 16 -14.38 -12.09 9.38
C ARG A 16 -13.99 -13.52 9.74
N LEU A 17 -12.70 -13.76 9.93
CA LEU A 17 -12.18 -15.01 10.46
C LEU A 17 -12.20 -14.97 11.99
N VAL A 18 -12.54 -16.10 12.59
CA VAL A 18 -12.38 -16.33 14.03
C VAL A 18 -11.12 -17.16 14.21
N LEU A 19 -10.05 -16.52 14.64
CA LEU A 19 -8.72 -17.10 14.78
C LEU A 19 -8.21 -16.87 16.20
N GLU A 20 -7.46 -17.83 16.73
CA GLU A 20 -6.71 -17.64 17.97
C GLU A 20 -5.59 -16.59 17.77
N LYS A 21 -5.11 -15.97 18.85
CA LYS A 21 -4.08 -14.92 18.77
C LYS A 21 -2.84 -15.35 17.98
N ARG A 22 -2.36 -16.57 18.22
CA ARG A 22 -1.19 -17.12 17.53
C ARG A 22 -1.42 -17.25 16.00
N GLU A 23 -2.62 -17.68 15.64
CA GLU A 23 -3.02 -17.80 14.24
C GLU A 23 -3.15 -16.43 13.56
N GLN A 24 -3.69 -15.41 14.28
CA GLN A 24 -3.78 -14.04 13.77
C GLN A 24 -2.39 -13.49 13.43
N TYR A 25 -1.37 -13.67 14.29
CA TYR A 25 0.00 -13.26 14.01
C TYR A 25 0.58 -14.00 12.81
N SER A 26 0.44 -15.32 12.74
CA SER A 26 0.91 -16.10 11.59
C SER A 26 0.26 -15.66 10.28
N PHE A 27 -1.04 -15.39 10.32
CA PHE A 27 -1.79 -14.89 9.18
C PHE A 27 -1.30 -13.49 8.76
N PHE A 28 -1.10 -12.59 9.72
CA PHE A 28 -0.57 -11.25 9.50
C PHE A 28 0.82 -11.26 8.85
N PHE A 29 1.77 -12.01 9.41
CA PHE A 29 3.13 -12.06 8.87
C PHE A 29 3.18 -12.61 7.44
N ARG A 30 2.36 -13.61 7.13
CA ARG A 30 2.26 -14.13 5.75
C ARG A 30 1.73 -13.05 4.80
N LEU A 31 0.72 -12.28 5.21
CA LEU A 31 0.20 -11.18 4.39
C LEU A 31 1.25 -10.08 4.22
N LEU A 32 1.98 -9.73 5.28
CA LEU A 32 3.06 -8.74 5.21
C LEU A 32 4.13 -9.15 4.19
N VAL A 33 4.58 -10.42 4.23
CA VAL A 33 5.56 -10.93 3.26
C VAL A 33 5.03 -10.82 1.83
N PHE A 34 3.79 -11.22 1.57
CA PHE A 34 3.23 -11.10 0.22
C PHE A 34 3.03 -9.64 -0.20
N THR A 35 2.55 -8.77 0.70
CA THR A 35 2.35 -7.35 0.38
C THR A 35 3.67 -6.69 -0.01
N VAL A 36 4.73 -6.90 0.78
CA VAL A 36 6.08 -6.38 0.51
C VAL A 36 6.64 -6.98 -0.79
N PHE A 37 6.52 -8.30 -0.96
CA PHE A 37 7.01 -8.98 -2.18
C PHE A 37 6.40 -8.39 -3.46
N PHE A 38 5.06 -8.24 -3.50
CA PHE A 38 4.41 -7.68 -4.68
C PHE A 38 4.75 -6.20 -4.88
N SER A 39 4.86 -5.41 -3.82
CA SER A 39 5.27 -4.00 -3.95
C SER A 39 6.68 -3.87 -4.51
N VAL A 40 7.64 -4.68 -4.02
CA VAL A 40 9.00 -4.71 -4.55
C VAL A 40 9.02 -5.21 -6.00
N ALA A 41 8.28 -6.29 -6.31
CA ALA A 41 8.23 -6.83 -7.67
C ALA A 41 7.67 -5.81 -8.68
N PHE A 42 6.60 -5.09 -8.32
CA PHE A 42 6.06 -4.02 -9.16
C PHE A 42 7.00 -2.81 -9.22
N GLY A 43 7.67 -2.45 -8.13
CA GLY A 43 8.67 -1.38 -8.13
C GLY A 43 9.83 -1.69 -9.10
N LEU A 44 10.35 -2.91 -9.07
CA LEU A 44 11.40 -3.36 -10.01
C LEU A 44 10.88 -3.39 -11.45
N LEU A 45 9.63 -3.78 -11.67
CA LEU A 45 9.01 -3.75 -13.00
C LEU A 45 8.90 -2.31 -13.51
N ILE A 46 8.45 -1.36 -12.66
CA ILE A 46 8.38 0.06 -13.00
C ILE A 46 9.78 0.57 -13.38
N GLY A 47 10.79 0.32 -12.54
CA GLY A 47 12.16 0.72 -12.82
C GLY A 47 12.68 0.15 -14.15
N GLY A 48 12.48 -1.15 -14.40
CA GLY A 48 12.89 -1.79 -15.65
C GLY A 48 12.19 -1.25 -16.89
N VAL A 49 10.88 -0.96 -16.79
CA VAL A 49 10.11 -0.35 -17.89
C VAL A 49 10.54 1.10 -18.12
N SER A 50 10.73 1.87 -17.06
CA SER A 50 11.20 3.26 -17.15
C SER A 50 12.55 3.35 -17.83
N GLU A 51 13.49 2.50 -17.46
CA GLU A 51 14.81 2.43 -18.11
C GLU A 51 14.73 2.02 -19.59
N ALA A 52 13.98 0.96 -19.89
CA ALA A 52 13.85 0.44 -21.25
C ALA A 52 13.20 1.44 -22.22
N PHE A 53 12.24 2.22 -21.77
CA PHE A 53 11.50 3.19 -22.57
C PHE A 53 11.95 4.63 -22.34
N LYS A 54 12.98 4.85 -21.51
CA LYS A 54 13.52 6.17 -21.12
C LYS A 54 12.42 7.11 -20.61
N LEU A 55 11.56 6.55 -19.74
CA LEU A 55 10.47 7.31 -19.14
C LEU A 55 11.00 8.12 -17.97
N ASP A 56 10.63 9.40 -17.92
CA ASP A 56 10.90 10.27 -16.79
C ASP A 56 9.58 10.77 -16.21
N PHE A 57 9.39 10.53 -14.92
CA PHE A 57 8.18 10.93 -14.18
C PHE A 57 8.46 12.07 -13.20
N GLY A 58 9.63 12.73 -13.33
CA GLY A 58 10.06 13.79 -12.42
C GLY A 58 10.45 13.25 -11.03
N LYS A 59 10.51 14.16 -10.06
CA LYS A 59 10.80 13.80 -8.68
C LYS A 59 9.66 13.03 -8.06
N HIS A 60 9.99 12.09 -7.17
CA HIS A 60 8.99 11.44 -6.33
C HIS A 60 8.63 12.35 -5.15
N ALA A 61 7.36 12.31 -4.71
CA ALA A 61 6.87 13.16 -3.61
C ALA A 61 7.71 13.08 -2.33
N VAL A 62 8.33 11.93 -2.03
CA VAL A 62 9.25 11.79 -0.88
C VAL A 62 10.49 12.65 -1.05
N ASP A 63 11.05 12.75 -2.25
CA ASP A 63 12.24 13.57 -2.52
C ASP A 63 11.91 15.06 -2.35
N GLU A 64 10.74 15.49 -2.84
CA GLU A 64 10.25 16.87 -2.67
C GLU A 64 10.00 17.20 -1.18
N LEU A 65 9.42 16.26 -0.43
CA LEU A 65 9.20 16.44 1.01
C LEU A 65 10.53 16.55 1.78
N LEU A 66 11.58 15.82 1.37
CA LEU A 66 12.91 15.89 1.98
C LEU A 66 13.61 17.23 1.77
N GLU A 67 13.24 18.01 0.75
CA GLU A 67 13.74 19.37 0.57
C GLU A 67 13.15 20.37 1.59
N THR A 68 11.97 20.06 2.14
CA THR A 68 11.22 20.99 3.00
C THR A 68 11.17 20.56 4.45
N TYR A 69 11.11 19.26 4.72
CA TYR A 69 10.86 18.68 6.03
C TYR A 69 12.01 17.78 6.50
N THR A 70 12.14 17.64 7.83
CA THR A 70 13.14 16.73 8.39
C THR A 70 12.79 15.26 8.13
N PRO A 71 13.79 14.38 7.91
CA PRO A 71 13.55 12.95 7.72
C PRO A 71 12.75 12.30 8.86
N SER A 72 12.93 12.76 10.10
CA SER A 72 12.18 12.26 11.27
C SER A 72 10.69 12.58 11.16
N LEU A 73 10.33 13.78 10.70
CA LEU A 73 8.93 14.15 10.51
C LEU A 73 8.30 13.31 9.38
N ILE A 74 9.02 13.16 8.26
CA ILE A 74 8.56 12.34 7.14
C ILE A 74 8.38 10.88 7.58
N PHE A 75 9.30 10.36 8.39
CA PHE A 75 9.18 8.99 8.94
C PHE A 75 7.88 8.83 9.75
N VAL A 76 7.60 9.74 10.68
CA VAL A 76 6.36 9.68 11.47
C VAL A 76 5.12 9.80 10.59
N LEU A 77 5.14 10.73 9.63
CA LEU A 77 4.02 10.92 8.71
C LEU A 77 3.79 9.69 7.83
N ALA A 78 4.83 9.15 7.19
CA ALA A 78 4.70 8.05 6.23
C ALA A 78 4.45 6.69 6.89
N VAL A 79 5.05 6.43 8.07
CA VAL A 79 4.98 5.11 8.72
C VAL A 79 3.84 5.02 9.73
N VAL A 80 3.40 6.14 10.31
CA VAL A 80 2.39 6.10 11.37
C VAL A 80 1.12 6.85 10.97
N VAL A 81 1.24 8.12 10.63
CA VAL A 81 0.07 9.00 10.46
C VAL A 81 -0.71 8.67 9.19
N ALA A 82 -0.02 8.57 8.06
CA ALA A 82 -0.67 8.26 6.78
C ALA A 82 -1.39 6.91 6.81
N PRO A 83 -0.77 5.78 7.27
CA PRO A 83 -1.48 4.51 7.39
C PRO A 83 -2.75 4.58 8.23
N ILE A 84 -2.73 5.32 9.34
CA ILE A 84 -3.93 5.47 10.19
C ILE A 84 -5.03 6.21 9.42
N ILE A 85 -4.71 7.37 8.83
CA ILE A 85 -5.69 8.21 8.12
C ILE A 85 -6.23 7.46 6.91
N GLU A 86 -5.36 6.84 6.12
CA GLU A 86 -5.75 6.15 4.89
C GLU A 86 -6.61 4.92 5.18
N GLU A 87 -6.28 4.11 6.20
CA GLU A 87 -7.10 2.97 6.58
C GLU A 87 -8.46 3.39 7.16
N LEU A 88 -8.50 4.48 7.92
CA LEU A 88 -9.76 5.05 8.40
C LEU A 88 -10.63 5.54 7.22
N PHE A 89 -10.03 6.13 6.20
CA PHE A 89 -10.77 6.66 5.07
C PHE A 89 -11.21 5.56 4.09
N PHE A 90 -10.29 4.65 3.72
CA PHE A 90 -10.54 3.66 2.67
C PHE A 90 -11.08 2.34 3.20
N ARG A 91 -10.68 1.88 4.39
CA ARG A 91 -10.97 0.52 4.89
C ARG A 91 -12.00 0.50 6.01
N ALA A 92 -12.08 1.53 6.85
CA ALA A 92 -13.09 1.57 7.89
C ALA A 92 -14.52 1.49 7.32
N PRO A 93 -14.88 2.18 6.22
CA PRO A 93 -16.24 2.13 5.66
C PRO A 93 -16.64 0.75 5.10
N LEU A 94 -15.69 -0.13 4.75
CA LEU A 94 -16.00 -1.41 4.11
C LEU A 94 -16.99 -2.27 4.91
N THR A 95 -16.93 -2.21 6.23
CA THR A 95 -17.82 -3.03 7.09
C THR A 95 -19.26 -2.57 7.17
N VAL A 96 -19.57 -1.36 6.66
CA VAL A 96 -20.95 -0.86 6.54
C VAL A 96 -21.71 -1.66 5.47
N PHE A 97 -20.99 -2.13 4.46
CA PHE A 97 -21.57 -2.85 3.32
C PHE A 97 -21.74 -4.33 3.62
N LYS A 98 -22.88 -4.73 4.16
CA LYS A 98 -23.17 -6.15 4.50
C LYS A 98 -23.71 -6.96 3.32
N HIS A 99 -24.35 -6.30 2.34
CA HIS A 99 -24.86 -6.98 1.16
C HIS A 99 -23.70 -7.35 0.21
N PRO A 100 -23.57 -8.61 -0.26
CA PRO A 100 -22.42 -9.08 -1.04
C PRO A 100 -22.07 -8.21 -2.25
N ILE A 101 -23.06 -7.83 -3.05
CA ILE A 101 -22.85 -7.01 -4.25
C ILE A 101 -22.35 -5.61 -3.88
N ARG A 102 -22.94 -4.96 -2.86
CA ARG A 102 -22.50 -3.64 -2.41
C ARG A 102 -21.10 -3.69 -1.82
N PHE A 103 -20.78 -4.72 -1.05
CA PHE A 103 -19.43 -4.94 -0.51
C PHE A 103 -18.42 -5.10 -1.62
N LYS A 104 -18.73 -5.90 -2.66
CA LYS A 104 -17.85 -6.10 -3.82
C LYS A 104 -17.49 -4.77 -4.49
N TYR A 105 -18.47 -3.93 -4.78
CA TYR A 105 -18.20 -2.62 -5.37
C TYR A 105 -17.45 -1.70 -4.42
N ALA A 106 -17.82 -1.64 -3.15
CA ALA A 106 -17.10 -0.83 -2.15
C ALA A 106 -15.63 -1.26 -2.02
N PHE A 107 -15.35 -2.56 -2.03
CA PHE A 107 -14.00 -3.10 -1.99
C PHE A 107 -13.16 -2.63 -3.20
N TYR A 108 -13.65 -2.84 -4.42
CA TYR A 108 -12.91 -2.43 -5.61
C TYR A 108 -12.76 -0.91 -5.69
N THR A 109 -13.79 -0.14 -5.36
CA THR A 109 -13.71 1.33 -5.30
C THR A 109 -12.64 1.77 -4.30
N SER A 110 -12.60 1.15 -3.11
CA SER A 110 -11.57 1.41 -2.09
C SER A 110 -10.16 1.15 -2.62
N VAL A 111 -9.94 0.04 -3.31
CA VAL A 111 -8.63 -0.31 -3.89
C VAL A 111 -8.22 0.67 -5.00
N ILE A 112 -9.15 0.98 -5.91
CA ILE A 112 -8.88 1.88 -7.05
C ILE A 112 -8.62 3.30 -6.56
N LEU A 113 -9.43 3.83 -5.64
CA LEU A 113 -9.23 5.17 -5.11
C LEU A 113 -7.93 5.28 -4.31
N PHE A 114 -7.61 4.25 -3.52
CA PHE A 114 -6.35 4.19 -2.78
C PHE A 114 -5.14 4.21 -3.72
N GLY A 115 -5.12 3.36 -4.76
CA GLY A 115 -4.05 3.39 -5.76
C GLY A 115 -4.04 4.71 -6.54
N GLY A 116 -5.21 5.21 -6.92
CA GLY A 116 -5.34 6.45 -7.69
C GLY A 116 -4.82 7.68 -6.97
N LEU A 117 -4.98 7.79 -5.65
CA LEU A 117 -4.39 8.88 -4.86
C LEU A 117 -2.87 8.94 -4.99
N HIS A 118 -2.21 7.81 -5.16
CA HIS A 118 -0.75 7.74 -5.26
C HIS A 118 -0.21 8.19 -6.63
N ILE A 119 -1.08 8.53 -7.59
CA ILE A 119 -0.65 9.22 -8.83
C ILE A 119 0.01 10.56 -8.48
N SER A 120 -0.45 11.24 -7.43
CA SER A 120 0.14 12.48 -6.93
C SER A 120 1.58 12.34 -6.40
N ASN A 121 2.10 11.12 -6.26
CA ASN A 121 3.49 10.90 -5.89
C ASN A 121 4.48 11.18 -7.04
N PHE A 122 4.00 11.41 -8.25
CA PHE A 122 4.82 11.67 -9.43
C PHE A 122 4.61 13.11 -9.89
N GLU A 123 5.71 13.85 -10.04
CA GLU A 123 5.68 15.28 -10.37
C GLU A 123 5.14 15.53 -11.79
N ALA A 124 5.56 14.70 -12.74
CA ALA A 124 5.21 14.89 -14.14
C ALA A 124 4.85 13.56 -14.82
N LEU A 125 3.77 13.56 -15.55
CA LEU A 125 3.39 12.44 -16.42
C LEU A 125 3.67 12.74 -17.89
N ASP A 126 3.87 13.99 -18.25
CA ASP A 126 4.26 14.53 -19.57
C ASP A 126 3.64 13.81 -20.79
N GLY A 127 2.33 13.58 -20.73
CA GLY A 127 1.59 12.82 -21.75
C GLY A 127 1.69 11.31 -21.64
N GLN A 128 2.40 10.78 -20.65
CA GLN A 128 2.60 9.33 -20.41
C GLN A 128 1.47 8.72 -19.55
N PHE A 129 0.24 9.19 -19.71
CA PHE A 129 -0.93 8.72 -18.93
C PHE A 129 -1.19 7.22 -19.05
N TRP A 130 -0.72 6.58 -20.11
CA TRP A 130 -0.79 5.13 -20.29
C TRP A 130 0.02 4.36 -19.22
N ALA A 131 1.04 4.98 -18.62
CA ALA A 131 1.86 4.38 -17.57
C ALA A 131 1.20 4.40 -16.18
N ILE A 132 0.15 5.20 -15.97
CA ILE A 132 -0.52 5.32 -14.67
C ILE A 132 -0.87 3.97 -14.05
N PRO A 133 -1.52 3.00 -14.75
CA PRO A 133 -1.83 1.71 -14.15
C PRO A 133 -0.59 0.95 -13.67
N LEU A 134 0.53 1.10 -14.37
CA LEU A 134 1.82 0.52 -13.97
C LEU A 134 2.37 1.24 -12.74
N LEU A 135 2.43 2.58 -12.75
CA LEU A 135 2.98 3.40 -11.67
C LEU A 135 2.27 3.18 -10.33
N VAL A 136 0.96 2.99 -10.34
CA VAL A 136 0.17 2.74 -9.12
C VAL A 136 -0.04 1.25 -8.80
N SER A 137 0.58 0.35 -9.56
CA SER A 137 0.41 -1.10 -9.37
C SER A 137 0.90 -1.60 -8.00
N PRO A 138 1.98 -1.07 -7.38
CA PRO A 138 2.36 -1.43 -6.03
C PRO A 138 1.26 -1.09 -5.01
N GLN A 139 0.67 0.11 -5.13
CA GLN A 139 -0.39 0.59 -4.25
C GLN A 139 -1.72 -0.15 -4.48
N LEU A 140 -2.06 -0.45 -5.73
CA LEU A 140 -3.22 -1.28 -6.03
C LEU A 140 -3.08 -2.67 -5.42
N SER A 141 -1.90 -3.28 -5.55
CA SER A 141 -1.59 -4.57 -4.93
C SER A 141 -1.68 -4.49 -3.40
N ALA A 142 -0.99 -3.52 -2.78
CA ALA A 142 -1.08 -3.29 -1.34
C ALA A 142 -2.54 -3.06 -0.92
N GLY A 143 -3.30 -2.29 -1.69
CA GLY A 143 -4.73 -2.04 -1.46
C GLY A 143 -5.59 -3.29 -1.38
N VAL A 144 -5.30 -4.30 -2.20
CA VAL A 144 -5.96 -5.61 -2.15
C VAL A 144 -5.65 -6.34 -0.84
N PHE A 145 -4.38 -6.42 -0.45
CA PHE A 145 -3.97 -7.08 0.79
C PHE A 145 -4.50 -6.36 2.03
N LEU A 146 -4.48 -5.03 2.04
CA LEU A 146 -5.04 -4.21 3.13
C LEU A 146 -6.56 -4.42 3.26
N GLY A 147 -7.30 -4.38 2.16
CA GLY A 147 -8.73 -4.63 2.16
C GLY A 147 -9.09 -6.05 2.56
N TYR A 148 -8.30 -7.04 2.15
CA TYR A 148 -8.42 -8.42 2.60
C TYR A 148 -8.17 -8.54 4.11
N THR A 149 -7.08 -7.96 4.62
CA THR A 149 -6.74 -7.93 6.05
C THR A 149 -7.84 -7.26 6.86
N ARG A 150 -8.35 -6.11 6.39
CA ARG A 150 -9.48 -5.41 7.00
C ARG A 150 -10.69 -6.31 7.16
N THR A 151 -11.00 -7.06 6.12
CA THR A 151 -12.17 -7.94 6.08
C THR A 151 -11.99 -9.16 6.99
N LYS A 152 -10.80 -9.77 6.99
CA LYS A 152 -10.52 -11.03 7.69
C LYS A 152 -10.18 -10.84 9.17
N LEU A 153 -9.36 -9.84 9.50
CA LEU A 153 -8.85 -9.62 10.86
C LEU A 153 -9.42 -8.35 11.53
N GLY A 154 -9.79 -7.34 10.75
CA GLY A 154 -10.31 -6.06 11.24
C GLY A 154 -9.38 -4.88 11.02
N LEU A 155 -9.85 -3.66 11.40
CA LEU A 155 -9.19 -2.39 11.06
C LEU A 155 -7.81 -2.26 11.69
N PHE A 156 -7.67 -2.63 12.96
CA PHE A 156 -6.38 -2.57 13.66
C PHE A 156 -5.28 -3.33 12.90
N TRP A 157 -5.58 -4.54 12.45
CA TRP A 157 -4.62 -5.35 11.69
C TRP A 157 -4.31 -4.79 10.30
N SER A 158 -5.27 -4.11 9.68
CA SER A 158 -5.04 -3.43 8.40
C SER A 158 -4.13 -2.22 8.59
N ILE A 159 -4.36 -1.40 9.61
CA ILE A 159 -3.48 -0.28 9.97
C ILE A 159 -2.06 -0.79 10.29
N LEU A 160 -1.95 -1.85 11.08
CA LEU A 160 -0.66 -2.44 11.44
C LEU A 160 0.08 -3.00 10.22
N LEU A 161 -0.65 -3.67 9.29
CA LEU A 161 -0.07 -4.17 8.05
C LEU A 161 0.45 -3.03 7.18
N HIS A 162 -0.30 -1.96 7.05
CA HIS A 162 0.08 -0.79 6.27
C HIS A 162 1.30 -0.09 6.88
N ALA A 163 1.30 0.16 8.19
CA ALA A 163 2.43 0.76 8.88
C ALA A 163 3.70 -0.10 8.77
N ALA A 164 3.58 -1.42 8.95
CA ALA A 164 4.70 -2.35 8.81
C ALA A 164 5.23 -2.42 7.37
N HIS A 165 4.34 -2.40 6.38
CA HIS A 165 4.70 -2.34 4.97
C HIS A 165 5.49 -1.05 4.64
N ASN A 166 5.01 0.11 5.06
CA ASN A 166 5.70 1.39 4.84
C ASN A 166 7.03 1.44 5.61
N LEU A 167 7.07 0.91 6.84
CA LEU A 167 8.31 0.80 7.62
C LEU A 167 9.38 -0.03 6.88
N ILE A 168 9.00 -1.11 6.21
CA ILE A 168 9.95 -1.96 5.49
C ILE A 168 10.42 -1.31 4.19
N LEU A 169 9.54 -0.63 3.45
CA LEU A 169 9.87 -0.09 2.13
C LEU A 169 10.50 1.31 2.19
N VAL A 170 9.99 2.20 3.03
CA VAL A 170 10.42 3.59 3.10
C VAL A 170 11.30 3.84 4.33
N GLY A 171 11.06 3.10 5.41
CA GLY A 171 11.75 3.26 6.68
C GLY A 171 13.28 3.20 6.59
N PRO A 172 13.90 2.24 5.91
CA PRO A 172 15.36 2.13 5.86
C PRO A 172 16.04 3.40 5.33
N VAL A 173 15.54 3.96 4.23
CA VAL A 173 16.09 5.21 3.64
C VAL A 173 15.98 6.36 4.63
N LEU A 174 14.81 6.54 5.24
CA LEU A 174 14.59 7.62 6.21
C LEU A 174 15.42 7.43 7.48
N ILE A 175 15.61 6.20 7.96
CA ILE A 175 16.47 5.90 9.12
C ILE A 175 17.93 6.24 8.82
N PHE A 176 18.46 5.90 7.63
CA PHE A 176 19.81 6.27 7.24
C PHE A 176 20.00 7.79 7.20
N LEU A 177 19.01 8.53 6.68
CA LEU A 177 19.03 9.99 6.67
C LEU A 177 18.92 10.59 8.10
N ILE A 178 18.13 9.97 9.00
CA ILE A 178 18.02 10.42 10.40
C ILE A 178 19.35 10.20 11.15
N LEU A 179 20.06 9.11 10.86
CA LEU A 179 21.32 8.76 11.51
C LEU A 179 22.55 9.41 10.83
N ASP A 180 22.33 10.24 9.80
CA ASP A 180 23.39 10.89 9.01
C ASP A 180 24.39 9.90 8.40
N ILE A 181 23.89 8.70 8.03
CA ILE A 181 24.67 7.65 7.38
C ILE A 181 24.65 7.90 5.87
N PRO A 182 25.82 7.99 5.20
CA PRO A 182 25.85 8.19 3.74
C PRO A 182 25.08 7.07 3.02
N VAL A 183 24.16 7.45 2.16
CA VAL A 183 23.49 6.54 1.22
C VAL A 183 24.27 6.63 -0.09
N GLU A 184 25.15 5.65 -0.36
CA GLU A 184 25.88 5.55 -1.61
C GLU A 184 25.01 4.97 -2.74
#